data_58b781485d43853c81c191ee0df4b380
#
_entry.id   58b781485d43853c81c191ee0df4b380
#
_cell.length_a   1.000
_cell.length_b   1.000
_cell.length_c   1.000
_cell.angle_alpha   90.00
_cell.angle_beta   90.00
_cell.angle_gamma   90.00
#
_symmetry.space_group_name_H-M   'P 1'
#
loop_
_entity.id
_entity.type
_entity.pdbx_description
1 polymer ?
#
loop_
_entity_poly.entity_id
_entity_poly.type
_entity_poly.pdbx_seq_one_letter_code
_entity_poly.pdbx_strand_id
1 'polypeptide(L)'
;MSDIINKFDLKKLSPRDACLWKEWKELDSLCAKRKAAAANPREPSISYIIRKKNAMGLPTEYEIWYRVKSIVGVKGTTPPREPIFGNLHKMSIVLPNNYPSADGNPIFTFRTDIWHPNIRFSGSFKGHVCLNSKDMGVMASLKSLVLRVEQYLKYQDYHAQNTYPYPEDQNVAEWVREEAEPNGWTRFPQDEKTPPQPADPGNSGNGTDGKASVETPIKNNKILTI
;
A
#
# COMPACT_ATOMS: atom_id res chain seq x y z
N MET A 1 -11.78 -9.43 -20.26
CA MET A 1 -12.21 -8.17 -19.59
C MET A 1 -11.82 -6.92 -20.35
N SER A 2 -10.65 -6.86 -20.96
CA SER A 2 -10.15 -5.70 -21.75
C SER A 2 -11.12 -5.15 -22.81
N ASP A 3 -11.93 -5.99 -23.45
CA ASP A 3 -12.85 -5.55 -24.51
C ASP A 3 -14.01 -4.68 -24.02
N ILE A 4 -14.42 -4.82 -22.76
CA ILE A 4 -15.52 -4.04 -22.17
C ILE A 4 -15.01 -2.65 -21.76
N ILE A 5 -13.79 -2.55 -21.26
CA ILE A 5 -13.18 -1.29 -20.83
C ILE A 5 -13.00 -0.32 -22.02
N ASN A 6 -12.72 -0.85 -23.20
CA ASN A 6 -12.48 -0.06 -24.40
C ASN A 6 -13.77 0.43 -25.11
N LYS A 7 -14.97 0.02 -24.65
CA LYS A 7 -16.25 0.41 -25.27
C LYS A 7 -16.78 1.78 -24.81
N PHE A 8 -16.16 2.41 -23.83
CA PHE A 8 -16.63 3.71 -23.32
C PHE A 8 -16.17 4.86 -24.23
N ASP A 9 -17.12 5.69 -24.65
CA ASP A 9 -16.84 6.95 -25.32
C ASP A 9 -16.48 8.02 -24.29
N LEU A 10 -15.20 8.29 -24.14
CA LEU A 10 -14.68 9.21 -23.11
C LEU A 10 -15.25 10.62 -23.22
N LYS A 11 -15.67 11.05 -24.41
CA LYS A 11 -16.25 12.38 -24.64
C LYS A 11 -17.66 12.53 -24.02
N LYS A 12 -18.32 11.40 -23.74
CA LYS A 12 -19.66 11.33 -23.16
C LYS A 12 -19.67 11.07 -21.65
N LEU A 13 -18.51 10.85 -21.05
CA LEU A 13 -18.40 10.60 -19.62
C LEU A 13 -18.35 11.91 -18.83
N SER A 14 -19.01 11.91 -17.66
CA SER A 14 -18.79 12.96 -16.67
C SER A 14 -17.34 12.93 -16.18
N PRO A 15 -16.80 14.02 -15.60
CA PRO A 15 -15.44 14.03 -15.02
C PRO A 15 -15.20 12.88 -14.02
N ARG A 16 -16.21 12.57 -13.18
CA ARG A 16 -16.17 11.45 -12.25
C ARG A 16 -16.11 10.11 -12.97
N ASP A 17 -16.97 9.92 -13.96
CA ASP A 17 -17.00 8.66 -14.71
C ASP A 17 -15.74 8.44 -15.52
N ALA A 18 -15.16 9.49 -16.09
CA ALA A 18 -13.86 9.43 -16.77
C ALA A 18 -12.74 9.02 -15.79
N CYS A 19 -12.77 9.51 -14.56
CA CYS A 19 -11.85 9.09 -13.52
C CYS A 19 -12.05 7.61 -13.16
N LEU A 20 -13.28 7.16 -12.89
CA LEU A 20 -13.59 5.76 -12.59
C LEU A 20 -13.14 4.81 -13.71
N TRP A 21 -13.32 5.23 -14.96
CA TRP A 21 -12.85 4.48 -16.13
C TRP A 21 -11.32 4.35 -16.16
N LYS A 22 -10.61 5.47 -15.92
CA LYS A 22 -9.15 5.50 -15.87
C LYS A 22 -8.61 4.58 -14.76
N GLU A 23 -9.16 4.69 -13.55
CA GLU A 23 -8.79 3.84 -12.42
C GLU A 23 -8.98 2.36 -12.72
N TRP A 24 -10.12 2.00 -13.30
CA TRP A 24 -10.39 0.63 -13.70
C TRP A 24 -9.41 0.12 -14.74
N LYS A 25 -9.12 0.91 -15.76
CA LYS A 25 -8.17 0.57 -16.82
C LYS A 25 -6.76 0.34 -16.29
N GLU A 26 -6.30 1.20 -15.38
CA GLU A 26 -4.98 1.08 -14.76
C GLU A 26 -4.88 -0.16 -13.85
N LEU A 27 -5.92 -0.43 -13.07
CA LEU A 27 -6.00 -1.62 -12.22
C LEU A 27 -6.05 -2.91 -13.04
N ASP A 28 -6.85 -2.94 -14.12
CA ASP A 28 -6.92 -4.10 -15.02
C ASP A 28 -5.56 -4.38 -15.69
N SER A 29 -4.87 -3.32 -16.15
CA SER A 29 -3.52 -3.42 -16.70
C SER A 29 -2.51 -3.97 -15.69
N LEU A 30 -2.56 -3.52 -14.43
CA LEU A 30 -1.72 -4.05 -13.36
C LEU A 30 -1.97 -5.56 -13.17
N CYS A 31 -3.23 -5.95 -13.02
CA CYS A 31 -3.59 -7.35 -12.79
C CYS A 31 -3.26 -8.26 -13.99
N ALA A 32 -3.40 -7.74 -15.21
CA ALA A 32 -2.98 -8.46 -16.42
C ALA A 32 -1.45 -8.70 -16.44
N LYS A 33 -0.65 -7.70 -16.08
CA LYS A 33 0.82 -7.85 -15.94
C LYS A 33 1.19 -8.86 -14.87
N ARG A 34 0.54 -8.81 -13.69
CA ARG A 34 0.78 -9.77 -12.60
C ARG A 34 0.39 -11.20 -13.01
N LYS A 35 -0.69 -11.35 -13.77
CA LYS A 35 -1.11 -12.66 -14.32
C LYS A 35 -0.10 -13.20 -15.34
N ALA A 36 0.41 -12.36 -16.23
CA ALA A 36 1.40 -12.76 -17.22
C ALA A 36 2.74 -13.16 -16.60
N ALA A 37 3.13 -12.51 -15.49
CA ALA A 37 4.37 -12.78 -14.78
C ALA A 37 4.27 -13.96 -13.76
N ALA A 38 3.05 -14.43 -13.47
CA ALA A 38 2.86 -15.47 -12.48
C ALA A 38 3.27 -16.86 -13.00
N ALA A 39 3.95 -17.66 -12.17
CA ALA A 39 4.24 -19.06 -12.48
C ALA A 39 2.96 -19.89 -12.70
N ASN A 40 1.89 -19.56 -11.96
CA ASN A 40 0.54 -20.07 -12.19
C ASN A 40 -0.38 -18.90 -12.56
N PRO A 41 -0.82 -18.76 -13.83
CA PRO A 41 -1.72 -17.67 -14.24
C PRO A 41 -3.09 -17.67 -13.57
N ARG A 42 -3.48 -18.76 -12.86
CA ARG A 42 -4.70 -18.81 -12.06
C ARG A 42 -4.52 -18.19 -10.68
N GLU A 43 -3.26 -18.01 -10.24
CA GLU A 43 -2.90 -17.51 -8.92
C GLU A 43 -1.89 -16.35 -9.00
N PRO A 44 -2.23 -15.25 -9.69
CA PRO A 44 -1.36 -14.09 -9.74
C PRO A 44 -1.23 -13.46 -8.35
N SER A 45 -0.11 -12.74 -8.10
CA SER A 45 0.13 -12.07 -6.82
C SER A 45 -0.93 -11.02 -6.48
N ILE A 46 -1.52 -10.39 -7.49
CA ILE A 46 -2.63 -9.44 -7.36
C ILE A 46 -3.71 -9.77 -8.41
N SER A 47 -4.95 -9.84 -7.95
CA SER A 47 -6.14 -9.95 -8.81
C SER A 47 -7.31 -9.19 -8.20
N TYR A 48 -8.37 -8.94 -8.97
CA TYR A 48 -9.54 -8.24 -8.48
C TYR A 48 -10.86 -8.81 -9.00
N ILE A 49 -11.93 -8.50 -8.25
CA ILE A 49 -13.32 -8.74 -8.63
C ILE A 49 -14.06 -7.41 -8.48
N ILE A 50 -14.92 -7.08 -9.44
CA ILE A 50 -15.83 -5.93 -9.34
C ILE A 50 -17.04 -6.37 -8.51
N ARG A 51 -17.32 -5.66 -7.41
CA ARG A 51 -18.45 -5.91 -6.52
C ARG A 51 -19.66 -5.06 -6.83
N LYS A 52 -19.42 -3.81 -7.28
CA LYS A 52 -20.51 -2.89 -7.64
C LYS A 52 -20.10 -1.99 -8.79
N LYS A 53 -21.10 -1.57 -9.56
CA LYS A 53 -20.97 -0.63 -10.67
C LYS A 53 -22.00 0.49 -10.52
N ASN A 54 -21.71 1.67 -11.05
CA ASN A 54 -22.68 2.74 -11.18
C ASN A 54 -23.64 2.51 -12.39
N ALA A 55 -24.58 3.42 -12.62
CA ALA A 55 -25.53 3.33 -13.72
C ALA A 55 -24.89 3.29 -15.11
N MET A 56 -23.69 3.86 -15.26
CA MET A 56 -22.91 3.80 -16.50
C MET A 56 -22.15 2.47 -16.68
N GLY A 57 -22.23 1.54 -15.70
CA GLY A 57 -21.51 0.28 -15.71
C GLY A 57 -20.05 0.37 -15.27
N LEU A 58 -19.61 1.52 -14.72
CA LEU A 58 -18.26 1.74 -14.22
C LEU A 58 -18.14 1.25 -12.77
N PRO A 59 -17.04 0.56 -12.41
CA PRO A 59 -16.87 0.02 -11.07
C PRO A 59 -16.76 1.11 -10.01
N THR A 60 -17.45 0.88 -8.89
CA THR A 60 -17.41 1.71 -7.68
C THR A 60 -16.98 0.94 -6.45
N GLU A 61 -17.05 -0.40 -6.50
CA GLU A 61 -16.56 -1.26 -5.44
C GLU A 61 -15.77 -2.43 -6.03
N TYR A 62 -14.61 -2.70 -5.43
CA TYR A 62 -13.72 -3.78 -5.80
C TYR A 62 -13.44 -4.68 -4.61
N GLU A 63 -13.11 -5.94 -4.88
CA GLU A 63 -12.42 -6.82 -3.95
C GLU A 63 -11.07 -7.18 -4.57
N ILE A 64 -9.99 -6.84 -3.88
CA ILE A 64 -8.61 -7.14 -4.29
C ILE A 64 -8.14 -8.38 -3.54
N TRP A 65 -7.50 -9.28 -4.24
CA TRP A 65 -6.88 -10.48 -3.69
C TRP A 65 -5.37 -10.35 -3.84
N TYR A 66 -4.67 -10.45 -2.72
CA TYR A 66 -3.21 -10.50 -2.68
C TYR A 66 -2.76 -11.92 -2.34
N ARG A 67 -1.88 -12.48 -3.17
CA ARG A 67 -1.18 -13.75 -2.90
C ARG A 67 0.27 -13.42 -2.62
N VAL A 68 0.53 -12.97 -1.43
CA VAL A 68 1.85 -12.62 -0.91
C VAL A 68 1.96 -13.12 0.53
N LYS A 69 3.15 -13.48 0.97
CA LYS A 69 3.38 -13.82 2.37
C LYS A 69 3.25 -12.57 3.23
N SER A 70 2.48 -12.65 4.30
CA SER A 70 2.29 -11.55 5.27
C SER A 70 2.08 -12.10 6.67
N ILE A 71 2.26 -11.26 7.68
CA ILE A 71 1.95 -11.58 9.08
C ILE A 71 0.45 -11.35 9.29
N VAL A 72 -0.26 -12.38 9.77
CA VAL A 72 -1.71 -12.36 9.98
C VAL A 72 -2.10 -12.38 11.46
N GLY A 73 -1.13 -12.53 12.35
CA GLY A 73 -1.32 -12.57 13.80
C GLY A 73 -0.04 -12.99 14.50
N VAL A 74 -0.14 -13.21 15.80
CA VAL A 74 0.96 -13.67 16.65
C VAL A 74 0.54 -14.86 17.50
N LYS A 75 1.51 -15.72 17.88
CA LYS A 75 1.31 -16.86 18.79
C LYS A 75 1.59 -16.46 20.22
N GLY A 76 0.76 -16.96 21.14
CA GLY A 76 0.96 -16.78 22.57
C GLY A 76 0.49 -15.42 23.09
N THR A 77 0.50 -15.28 24.40
CA THR A 77 0.11 -14.07 25.13
C THR A 77 1.30 -13.41 25.83
N THR A 78 2.42 -14.13 25.96
CA THR A 78 3.64 -13.68 26.63
C THR A 78 4.75 -13.45 25.61
N PRO A 79 5.45 -12.31 25.66
CA PRO A 79 6.60 -12.05 24.78
C PRO A 79 7.74 -13.08 24.98
N PRO A 80 8.48 -13.39 23.91
CA PRO A 80 8.28 -12.94 22.55
C PRO A 80 7.17 -13.71 21.81
N ARG A 81 6.20 -12.99 21.24
CA ARG A 81 5.06 -13.55 20.50
C ARG A 81 5.44 -13.74 19.03
N GLU A 82 5.65 -14.97 18.62
CA GLU A 82 6.07 -15.29 17.26
C GLU A 82 5.02 -14.97 16.19
N PRO A 83 5.42 -14.50 15.00
CA PRO A 83 4.48 -14.21 13.92
C PRO A 83 3.80 -15.46 13.38
N ILE A 84 2.53 -15.32 13.03
CA ILE A 84 1.77 -16.28 12.22
C ILE A 84 1.69 -15.71 10.80
N PHE A 85 2.10 -16.53 9.81
CA PHE A 85 2.10 -16.12 8.42
C PHE A 85 0.87 -16.64 7.66
N GLY A 86 0.40 -15.84 6.69
CA GLY A 86 -0.60 -16.21 5.71
C GLY A 86 -0.20 -15.73 4.31
N ASN A 87 -0.81 -16.34 3.27
CA ASN A 87 -0.43 -16.09 1.88
C ASN A 87 -1.59 -15.60 0.99
N LEU A 88 -2.80 -15.50 1.53
CA LEU A 88 -3.97 -15.05 0.79
C LEU A 88 -4.74 -14.01 1.60
N HIS A 89 -4.81 -12.79 1.05
CA HIS A 89 -5.44 -11.67 1.71
C HIS A 89 -6.48 -11.05 0.79
N LYS A 90 -7.63 -10.68 1.37
CA LYS A 90 -8.75 -10.07 0.67
C LYS A 90 -9.03 -8.69 1.23
N MET A 91 -9.11 -7.70 0.36
CA MET A 91 -9.38 -6.32 0.71
C MET A 91 -10.51 -5.77 -0.14
N SER A 92 -11.50 -5.13 0.48
CA SER A 92 -12.51 -4.36 -0.23
C SER A 92 -12.04 -2.93 -0.43
N ILE A 93 -12.38 -2.35 -1.59
CA ILE A 93 -12.20 -0.93 -1.91
C ILE A 93 -13.55 -0.37 -2.29
N VAL A 94 -13.95 0.72 -1.63
CA VAL A 94 -15.16 1.48 -1.97
C VAL A 94 -14.74 2.86 -2.44
N LEU A 95 -15.16 3.23 -3.64
CA LEU A 95 -15.03 4.58 -4.20
C LEU A 95 -16.32 5.35 -3.89
N PRO A 96 -16.32 6.29 -2.95
CA PRO A 96 -17.53 6.99 -2.55
C PRO A 96 -18.10 7.88 -3.67
N ASN A 97 -19.34 8.36 -3.49
CA ASN A 97 -20.03 9.12 -4.54
C ASN A 97 -19.31 10.43 -4.90
N ASN A 98 -18.59 11.02 -3.96
CA ASN A 98 -17.80 12.24 -4.14
C ASN A 98 -16.35 11.98 -4.60
N TYR A 99 -15.94 10.71 -4.82
CA TYR A 99 -14.66 10.41 -5.44
C TYR A 99 -14.62 10.94 -6.89
N PRO A 100 -13.56 11.63 -7.35
CA PRO A 100 -12.23 11.83 -6.75
C PRO A 100 -12.02 13.18 -6.05
N SER A 101 -13.06 13.79 -5.46
CA SER A 101 -12.88 15.04 -4.72
C SER A 101 -11.97 14.88 -3.50
N ALA A 102 -11.49 15.99 -2.96
CA ALA A 102 -10.59 16.00 -1.80
C ALA A 102 -11.14 15.25 -0.58
N ASP A 103 -12.48 15.27 -0.40
CA ASP A 103 -13.19 14.59 0.70
C ASP A 103 -13.66 13.18 0.30
N GLY A 104 -13.42 12.78 -0.94
CA GLY A 104 -13.88 11.52 -1.53
C GLY A 104 -12.82 10.44 -1.55
N ASN A 105 -12.05 10.27 -0.48
CA ASN A 105 -10.99 9.25 -0.43
C ASN A 105 -11.54 7.84 -0.58
N PRO A 106 -10.86 6.96 -1.34
CA PRO A 106 -11.20 5.55 -1.37
C PRO A 106 -11.11 4.92 0.02
N ILE A 107 -12.05 4.04 0.34
CA ILE A 107 -12.10 3.33 1.63
C ILE A 107 -11.55 1.93 1.40
N PHE A 108 -10.49 1.58 2.12
CA PHE A 108 -9.81 0.29 2.08
C PHE A 108 -10.09 -0.49 3.36
N THR A 109 -10.59 -1.73 3.22
CA THR A 109 -10.89 -2.56 4.38
C THR A 109 -10.52 -4.01 4.10
N PHE A 110 -9.56 -4.57 4.86
CA PHE A 110 -9.27 -6.00 4.80
C PHE A 110 -10.43 -6.84 5.33
N ARG A 111 -10.70 -7.95 4.64
CA ARG A 111 -11.67 -8.98 5.02
C ARG A 111 -11.00 -10.21 5.64
N THR A 112 -9.69 -10.26 5.59
CA THR A 112 -8.84 -11.26 6.24
C THR A 112 -8.00 -10.57 7.30
N ASP A 113 -7.54 -11.32 8.29
CA ASP A 113 -6.69 -10.80 9.34
C ASP A 113 -5.33 -10.40 8.77
N ILE A 114 -4.86 -9.19 9.15
CA ILE A 114 -3.53 -8.67 8.84
C ILE A 114 -2.98 -8.03 10.10
N TRP A 115 -1.83 -8.50 10.55
CA TRP A 115 -1.12 -7.97 11.70
C TRP A 115 -0.08 -6.96 11.22
N HIS A 116 -0.49 -5.69 11.08
CA HIS A 116 0.35 -4.62 10.50
C HIS A 116 0.02 -3.26 11.15
N PRO A 117 1.02 -2.40 11.48
CA PRO A 117 0.79 -1.13 12.20
C PRO A 117 -0.17 -0.16 11.49
N ASN A 118 -0.19 -0.18 10.16
CA ASN A 118 -1.06 0.68 9.36
C ASN A 118 -2.44 0.07 9.07
N ILE A 119 -2.78 -1.06 9.70
CA ILE A 119 -4.05 -1.78 9.49
C ILE A 119 -4.66 -2.12 10.83
N ARG A 120 -5.91 -1.70 11.07
CA ARG A 120 -6.62 -1.99 12.32
C ARG A 120 -6.90 -3.49 12.43
N PHE A 121 -6.32 -4.14 13.44
CA PHE A 121 -6.47 -5.58 13.63
C PHE A 121 -7.79 -5.96 14.31
N SER A 122 -8.31 -5.12 15.21
CA SER A 122 -9.47 -5.44 16.03
C SER A 122 -10.42 -4.26 16.24
N GLY A 123 -11.56 -4.52 16.86
CA GLY A 123 -12.57 -3.51 17.20
C GLY A 123 -13.46 -3.11 16.04
N SER A 124 -14.20 -2.01 16.18
CA SER A 124 -15.22 -1.55 15.24
C SER A 124 -14.67 -1.21 13.85
N PHE A 125 -13.40 -0.84 13.78
CA PHE A 125 -12.72 -0.47 12.53
C PHE A 125 -11.79 -1.59 12.02
N LYS A 126 -12.00 -2.83 12.45
CA LYS A 126 -11.20 -3.98 12.01
C LYS A 126 -11.06 -4.01 10.49
N GLY A 127 -9.82 -4.16 10.02
CA GLY A 127 -9.43 -4.20 8.62
C GLY A 127 -9.25 -2.83 7.96
N HIS A 128 -9.58 -1.71 8.63
CA HIS A 128 -9.33 -0.37 8.09
C HIS A 128 -7.84 -0.18 7.82
N VAL A 129 -7.52 0.38 6.64
CA VAL A 129 -6.16 0.64 6.18
C VAL A 129 -5.89 2.13 6.23
N CYS A 130 -4.94 2.55 7.06
CA CYS A 130 -4.42 3.91 7.03
C CYS A 130 -3.36 4.05 5.93
N LEU A 131 -3.76 4.65 4.83
CA LEU A 131 -2.85 5.06 3.77
C LEU A 131 -2.43 6.50 4.07
N ASN A 132 -1.23 6.67 4.59
CA ASN A 132 -0.73 7.98 4.98
C ASN A 132 -0.71 8.95 3.78
N SER A 133 -1.62 9.93 3.80
CA SER A 133 -1.83 10.85 2.68
C SER A 133 -0.69 11.87 2.48
N LYS A 134 0.22 12.04 3.46
CA LYS A 134 1.32 13.00 3.33
C LYS A 134 2.33 12.61 2.25
N ASP A 135 2.53 11.31 2.06
CA ASP A 135 3.48 10.79 1.07
C ASP A 135 2.81 10.45 -0.27
N MET A 136 1.48 10.50 -0.30
CA MET A 136 0.69 10.26 -1.49
C MET A 136 0.11 11.60 -1.90
N GLY A 137 0.74 12.27 -2.84
CA GLY A 137 0.21 13.54 -3.37
C GLY A 137 -1.30 13.47 -3.62
N VAL A 138 -1.94 14.61 -3.69
CA VAL A 138 -3.40 14.85 -3.69
C VAL A 138 -4.20 13.97 -4.70
N MET A 139 -3.53 13.18 -5.54
CA MET A 139 -4.13 12.40 -6.65
C MET A 139 -3.46 11.02 -6.86
N ALA A 140 -3.18 10.30 -5.79
CA ALA A 140 -2.67 8.92 -5.98
C ALA A 140 -3.72 8.06 -6.68
N SER A 141 -3.33 7.40 -7.78
CA SER A 141 -4.23 6.49 -8.50
C SER A 141 -4.55 5.25 -7.65
N LEU A 142 -5.71 4.65 -7.90
CA LEU A 142 -6.11 3.40 -7.24
C LEU A 142 -5.03 2.31 -7.41
N LYS A 143 -4.41 2.24 -8.58
CA LYS A 143 -3.27 1.35 -8.85
C LYS A 143 -2.12 1.59 -7.87
N SER A 144 -1.72 2.85 -7.64
CA SER A 144 -0.62 3.19 -6.72
C SER A 144 -0.95 2.80 -5.28
N LEU A 145 -2.21 3.01 -4.88
CA LEU A 145 -2.70 2.63 -3.55
C LEU A 145 -2.69 1.11 -3.35
N VAL A 146 -3.13 0.34 -4.35
CA VAL A 146 -3.10 -1.14 -4.33
C VAL A 146 -1.67 -1.66 -4.22
N LEU A 147 -0.70 -1.05 -4.94
CA LEU A 147 0.70 -1.41 -4.86
C LEU A 147 1.31 -1.05 -3.50
N ARG A 148 0.93 0.08 -2.91
CA ARG A 148 1.38 0.45 -1.57
C ARG A 148 0.89 -0.54 -0.51
N VAL A 149 -0.36 -0.97 -0.60
CA VAL A 149 -0.90 -2.02 0.29
C VAL A 149 -0.14 -3.34 0.13
N GLU A 150 0.30 -3.69 -1.08
CA GLU A 150 1.19 -4.84 -1.29
C GLU A 150 2.51 -4.70 -0.51
N GLN A 151 3.09 -3.49 -0.46
CA GLN A 151 4.31 -3.20 0.33
C GLN A 151 4.05 -3.33 1.84
N TYR A 152 2.88 -2.89 2.32
CA TYR A 152 2.46 -3.13 3.71
C TYR A 152 2.40 -4.62 4.03
N LEU A 153 1.75 -5.41 3.19
CA LEU A 153 1.66 -6.86 3.39
C LEU A 153 3.05 -7.53 3.44
N LYS A 154 4.01 -7.00 2.69
CA LYS A 154 5.40 -7.48 2.68
C LYS A 154 6.27 -6.88 3.78
N TYR A 155 5.74 -6.02 4.64
CA TYR A 155 6.48 -5.26 5.65
C TYR A 155 7.65 -4.44 5.07
N GLN A 156 7.51 -4.01 3.82
CA GLN A 156 8.48 -3.14 3.14
C GLN A 156 8.21 -1.66 3.39
N ASP A 157 6.99 -1.33 3.79
CA ASP A 157 6.55 0.02 4.17
C ASP A 157 5.62 -0.10 5.38
N TYR A 158 6.00 0.51 6.51
CA TYR A 158 5.18 0.59 7.72
C TYR A 158 5.63 1.73 8.62
N HIS A 159 4.71 2.21 9.43
CA HIS A 159 4.99 3.19 10.49
C HIS A 159 4.60 2.60 11.83
N ALA A 160 5.61 2.24 12.63
CA ALA A 160 5.42 1.68 13.98
C ALA A 160 5.78 2.65 15.10
N GLN A 161 6.35 3.82 14.81
CA GLN A 161 6.76 4.81 15.80
C GLN A 161 5.52 5.50 16.41
N ASN A 162 5.56 5.77 17.72
CA ASN A 162 4.50 6.51 18.41
C ASN A 162 4.62 8.02 18.17
N THR A 163 4.71 8.43 16.92
CA THR A 163 4.82 9.81 16.46
C THR A 163 3.80 10.07 15.36
N TYR A 164 3.45 11.34 15.17
CA TYR A 164 2.50 11.72 14.12
C TYR A 164 3.07 11.50 12.70
N PRO A 165 2.31 10.93 11.76
CA PRO A 165 0.97 10.35 11.92
C PRO A 165 1.03 9.03 12.70
N TYR A 166 0.21 8.92 13.73
CA TYR A 166 0.22 7.74 14.60
C TYR A 166 -0.14 6.46 13.80
N PRO A 167 0.40 5.29 14.23
CA PRO A 167 -0.02 4.01 13.68
C PRO A 167 -1.53 3.81 13.77
N GLU A 168 -2.11 3.12 12.81
CA GLU A 168 -3.54 2.75 12.80
C GLU A 168 -3.85 1.78 13.95
N ASP A 169 -2.94 0.86 14.26
CA ASP A 169 -3.05 -0.07 15.38
C ASP A 169 -1.84 0.03 16.31
N GLN A 170 -2.04 0.61 17.48
CA GLN A 170 -0.99 0.86 18.47
C GLN A 170 -0.42 -0.43 19.07
N ASN A 171 -1.27 -1.46 19.31
CA ASN A 171 -0.82 -2.73 19.88
C ASN A 171 0.08 -3.48 18.89
N VAL A 172 -0.28 -3.44 17.59
CA VAL A 172 0.56 -4.02 16.55
C VAL A 172 1.86 -3.24 16.40
N ALA A 173 1.81 -1.91 16.47
CA ALA A 173 2.99 -1.06 16.39
C ALA A 173 3.96 -1.30 17.56
N GLU A 174 3.45 -1.48 18.77
CA GLU A 174 4.24 -1.85 19.93
C GLU A 174 4.93 -3.20 19.74
N TRP A 175 4.18 -4.23 19.34
CA TRP A 175 4.75 -5.54 19.01
C TRP A 175 5.85 -5.45 17.95
N VAL A 176 5.65 -4.63 16.91
CA VAL A 176 6.67 -4.44 15.87
C VAL A 176 7.96 -3.89 16.46
N ARG A 177 7.89 -2.83 17.27
CA ARG A 177 9.08 -2.20 17.86
C ARG A 177 9.78 -3.10 18.89
N GLU A 178 9.00 -3.76 19.75
CA GLU A 178 9.54 -4.43 20.91
C GLU A 178 9.89 -5.90 20.68
N GLU A 179 9.23 -6.53 19.70
CA GLU A 179 9.39 -7.96 19.43
C GLU A 179 9.83 -8.25 18.00
N ALA A 180 9.15 -7.70 16.97
CA ALA A 180 9.40 -8.12 15.62
C ALA A 180 10.70 -7.57 15.03
N GLU A 181 11.01 -6.30 15.20
CA GLU A 181 12.24 -5.68 14.70
C GLU A 181 13.49 -6.27 15.40
N PRO A 182 13.54 -6.41 16.72
CA PRO A 182 14.69 -7.01 17.41
C PRO A 182 14.96 -8.46 16.98
N ASN A 183 13.90 -9.22 16.66
CA ASN A 183 14.02 -10.62 16.20
C ASN A 183 14.12 -10.77 14.67
N GLY A 184 14.12 -9.67 13.92
CA GLY A 184 14.20 -9.69 12.45
C GLY A 184 12.94 -10.22 11.74
N TRP A 185 11.79 -10.33 12.44
CA TRP A 185 10.57 -10.92 11.89
C TRP A 185 9.84 -10.06 10.87
N THR A 186 10.18 -8.78 10.77
CA THR A 186 9.69 -7.89 9.71
C THR A 186 10.42 -8.10 8.37
N ARG A 187 11.53 -8.86 8.36
CA ARG A 187 12.36 -9.14 7.20
C ARG A 187 12.24 -10.62 6.81
N PHE A 188 11.09 -11.01 6.32
CA PHE A 188 10.87 -12.37 5.87
C PHE A 188 10.98 -12.49 4.34
N PRO A 189 11.55 -13.61 3.83
CA PRO A 189 11.67 -13.81 2.40
C PRO A 189 10.27 -13.91 1.79
N GLN A 190 10.07 -13.18 0.70
CA GLN A 190 8.95 -13.42 -0.20
C GLN A 190 9.36 -14.60 -1.10
N ASP A 191 8.42 -15.47 -1.44
CA ASP A 191 8.72 -16.55 -2.39
C ASP A 191 9.30 -15.92 -3.66
N GLU A 192 10.47 -16.39 -4.10
CA GLU A 192 11.31 -15.81 -5.18
C GLU A 192 10.63 -15.68 -6.56
N LYS A 193 9.34 -16.01 -6.66
CA LYS A 193 8.56 -16.01 -7.90
C LYS A 193 7.86 -14.68 -8.23
N THR A 194 8.06 -13.63 -7.42
CA THR A 194 7.57 -12.29 -7.78
C THR A 194 8.74 -11.52 -8.41
N PRO A 195 8.72 -11.26 -9.73
CA PRO A 195 9.80 -10.51 -10.36
C PRO A 195 9.89 -9.11 -9.73
N PRO A 196 11.10 -8.55 -9.59
CA PRO A 196 11.29 -7.19 -9.08
C PRO A 196 10.48 -6.23 -9.94
N GLN A 197 9.81 -5.29 -9.27
CA GLN A 197 9.07 -4.25 -9.96
C GLN A 197 10.06 -3.43 -10.81
N PRO A 198 9.85 -3.23 -12.12
CA PRO A 198 10.68 -2.34 -12.89
C PRO A 198 10.59 -0.94 -12.25
N ALA A 199 11.74 -0.33 -12.00
CA ALA A 199 11.82 1.03 -11.49
C ALA A 199 10.99 1.95 -12.41
N ASP A 200 10.16 2.79 -11.80
CA ASP A 200 9.34 3.76 -12.53
C ASP A 200 10.30 4.77 -13.20
N PRO A 201 10.39 4.88 -14.54
CA PRO A 201 11.35 5.75 -15.22
C PRO A 201 11.03 7.25 -15.10
N GLY A 202 10.08 7.63 -14.22
CA GLY A 202 9.51 8.97 -14.12
C GLY A 202 10.12 9.91 -13.09
N ASN A 203 11.16 9.51 -12.31
CA ASN A 203 11.73 10.42 -11.32
C ASN A 203 13.28 10.49 -11.39
N SER A 204 13.80 10.90 -12.55
CA SER A 204 15.17 11.42 -12.63
C SER A 204 15.15 12.91 -12.29
N GLY A 205 15.14 13.22 -10.98
CA GLY A 205 15.39 14.55 -10.49
C GLY A 205 16.85 14.94 -10.81
N ASN A 206 17.02 15.97 -11.62
CA ASN A 206 18.26 16.69 -11.90
C ASN A 206 19.00 17.00 -10.61
N GLY A 207 20.07 16.28 -10.34
CA GLY A 207 21.10 16.64 -9.37
C GLY A 207 22.29 17.20 -10.12
N THR A 208 22.40 18.51 -10.18
CA THR A 208 23.54 19.24 -10.71
C THR A 208 24.80 19.00 -9.88
N ASP A 209 25.88 18.74 -10.57
CA ASP A 209 27.26 18.66 -10.09
C ASP A 209 27.65 19.80 -9.14
N GLY A 210 28.17 19.44 -7.99
CA GLY A 210 28.80 20.35 -7.03
C GLY A 210 30.12 19.76 -6.54
N LYS A 211 31.21 20.29 -7.05
CA LYS A 211 32.62 19.99 -6.79
C LYS A 211 32.97 19.74 -5.33
N ALA A 212 33.86 18.77 -5.16
CA ALA A 212 34.69 18.56 -3.99
C ALA A 212 35.50 19.80 -3.63
N SER A 213 35.57 20.16 -2.35
CA SER A 213 36.63 20.95 -1.75
C SER A 213 36.88 20.52 -0.30
N VAL A 214 38.02 20.01 -0.15
CA VAL A 214 39.04 19.84 0.89
C VAL A 214 38.72 20.41 2.28
N GLU A 215 38.99 19.54 3.25
CA GLU A 215 39.06 19.76 4.69
C GLU A 215 39.99 20.89 5.11
N THR A 216 39.64 21.58 6.19
CA THR A 216 40.59 21.91 7.27
C THR A 216 39.84 22.14 8.59
N PRO A 217 40.44 21.74 9.74
CA PRO A 217 39.80 21.81 11.04
C PRO A 217 40.10 23.11 11.76
N ILE A 218 39.12 23.71 12.43
CA ILE A 218 39.37 24.83 13.35
C ILE A 218 38.92 24.46 14.76
N LYS A 219 39.87 24.66 15.64
CA LYS A 219 39.95 24.44 17.07
C LYS A 219 38.93 25.24 17.89
N ASN A 220 38.62 24.64 19.03
CA ASN A 220 38.12 25.21 20.28
C ASN A 220 38.27 26.72 20.46
N ASN A 221 37.21 27.37 20.96
CA ASN A 221 37.42 28.28 22.09
C ASN A 221 36.22 28.40 23.02
N LYS A 222 36.57 28.48 24.26
CA LYS A 222 35.87 28.53 25.51
C LYS A 222 35.14 29.85 25.79
N ILE A 223 34.06 29.76 26.58
CA ILE A 223 33.69 30.62 27.74
C ILE A 223 33.23 32.06 27.42
N LEU A 224 32.03 32.45 27.84
CA LEU A 224 31.78 33.15 29.11
C LEU A 224 30.30 33.47 29.33
N THR A 225 29.91 33.22 30.55
CA THR A 225 28.73 33.62 31.32
C THR A 225 28.50 35.15 31.29
N ILE A 226 27.26 35.58 31.16
CA ILE A 226 26.56 36.47 32.11
C ILE A 226 25.06 36.13 32.05
#